data_e920c07f9c35de83134a74f387e9c044
#
_entry.id   e920c07f9c35de83134a74f387e9c044
#
_cell.length_a   1.000
_cell.length_b   1.000
_cell.length_c   1.000
_cell.angle_alpha   90.00
_cell.angle_beta   90.00
_cell.angle_gamma   90.00
#
_symmetry.space_group_name_H-M   'P 1'
#
loop_
_entity.id
_entity.type
_entity.pdbx_description
1 polymer ?
#
loop_
_entity_poly.entity_id
_entity_poly.type
_entity_poly.pdbx_seq_one_letter_code
_entity_poly.pdbx_strand_id
1 'polypeptide(L)'
;MDNSIWGTSKKSNENESVWSRMSEPVQPKQQTGKNMIEISHVYKAIPIFTTILEDHVEFNKYMKEVILEHRQNNPESTKSNVKAWHSSWETHKENPKFQPLVDRVCNACSFLSAGYFQCQTLEFVPFNFWAMMYEEGEHTIRHSHFPSDFSAVYYVDVEPGCAPVLFEVPQNDGVNDKGETFTLQPQNGMLAIWPSILHHEVPPTKG
;
A
#
# COMPACT_ATOMS: atom_id res chain seq x y z
N MET A 1 -21.50 13.16 -28.79
CA MET A 1 -21.56 13.23 -27.32
C MET A 1 -20.18 12.86 -26.85
N ASP A 2 -19.47 13.84 -26.38
CA ASP A 2 -18.01 13.87 -26.23
C ASP A 2 -17.61 13.34 -24.85
N ASN A 3 -16.86 12.24 -24.80
CA ASN A 3 -16.36 11.63 -23.57
C ASN A 3 -14.85 11.91 -23.42
N SER A 4 -14.49 13.17 -23.21
CA SER A 4 -13.12 13.54 -22.86
C SER A 4 -13.01 13.90 -21.39
N ILE A 5 -12.72 12.91 -20.54
CA ILE A 5 -12.45 13.07 -19.08
C ILE A 5 -10.95 13.30 -18.77
N TRP A 6 -10.09 13.41 -19.78
CA TRP A 6 -8.67 13.68 -19.55
C TRP A 6 -8.28 14.99 -20.24
N GLY A 7 -8.09 16.02 -19.40
CA GLY A 7 -7.64 17.33 -19.87
C GLY A 7 -6.33 17.23 -20.64
N THR A 8 -6.32 17.83 -21.83
CA THR A 8 -5.12 17.98 -22.64
C THR A 8 -4.17 18.98 -21.98
N SER A 9 -3.12 18.48 -21.35
CA SER A 9 -2.00 19.27 -20.85
C SER A 9 -1.19 19.80 -22.05
N LYS A 10 -0.98 21.12 -22.08
CA LYS A 10 -0.08 21.81 -23.01
C LYS A 10 1.33 21.24 -22.90
N LYS A 11 1.95 20.93 -24.04
CA LYS A 11 3.35 20.57 -24.14
C LYS A 11 4.19 21.76 -23.66
N SER A 12 4.79 21.67 -22.49
CA SER A 12 6.00 22.38 -22.11
C SER A 12 7.17 21.42 -22.33
N ASN A 13 8.15 21.85 -23.15
CA ASN A 13 9.40 21.13 -23.39
C ASN A 13 10.32 21.29 -22.18
N GLU A 14 10.09 20.51 -21.14
CA GLU A 14 11.08 20.27 -20.10
C GLU A 14 10.94 18.80 -19.67
N ASN A 15 11.52 17.91 -20.49
CA ASN A 15 11.64 16.49 -20.22
C ASN A 15 12.85 16.23 -19.29
N GLU A 16 12.84 16.82 -18.11
CA GLU A 16 13.54 16.19 -16.99
C GLU A 16 12.49 15.63 -16.05
N SER A 17 12.27 14.32 -16.16
CA SER A 17 11.36 13.63 -15.25
C SER A 17 11.89 13.78 -13.83
N VAL A 18 10.99 13.94 -12.85
CA VAL A 18 11.34 13.97 -11.41
C VAL A 18 12.20 12.76 -11.03
N TRP A 19 12.11 11.70 -11.79
CA TRP A 19 12.83 10.43 -11.64
C TRP A 19 14.30 10.49 -12.05
N SER A 20 14.70 11.39 -12.96
CA SER A 20 16.13 11.57 -13.31
C SER A 20 16.94 12.17 -12.15
N ARG A 21 16.27 12.92 -11.26
CA ARG A 21 16.92 13.52 -10.06
C ARG A 21 17.04 12.54 -8.89
N MET A 22 16.21 11.48 -8.87
CA MET A 22 16.28 10.46 -7.81
C MET A 22 17.24 9.31 -8.15
N SER A 23 17.71 9.23 -9.38
CA SER A 23 18.65 8.21 -9.85
C SER A 23 20.11 8.67 -9.94
N GLU A 24 20.40 9.92 -9.62
CA GLU A 24 21.79 10.34 -9.53
C GLU A 24 22.44 9.71 -8.29
N PRO A 25 23.46 8.85 -8.45
CA PRO A 25 24.20 8.33 -7.32
C PRO A 25 24.89 9.49 -6.62
N VAL A 26 24.64 9.61 -5.30
CA VAL A 26 25.40 10.55 -4.47
C VAL A 26 26.87 10.20 -4.61
N GLN A 27 27.65 11.05 -5.30
CA GLN A 27 29.07 10.86 -5.47
C GLN A 27 29.74 10.98 -4.09
N PRO A 28 30.45 9.96 -3.61
CA PRO A 28 31.18 10.04 -2.35
C PRO A 28 32.29 11.09 -2.49
N LYS A 29 32.44 11.97 -1.50
CA LYS A 29 33.56 12.92 -1.44
C LYS A 29 34.85 12.15 -1.45
N GLN A 30 35.71 12.37 -2.44
CA GLN A 30 37.01 11.75 -2.55
C GLN A 30 37.88 12.10 -1.33
N GLN A 31 38.25 11.10 -0.54
CA GLN A 31 39.34 11.20 0.43
C GLN A 31 40.64 10.78 -0.26
N THR A 32 41.62 11.68 -0.30
CA THR A 32 42.95 11.40 -0.83
C THR A 32 43.81 10.74 0.23
N GLY A 33 43.98 9.41 0.15
CA GLY A 33 44.86 8.64 1.00
C GLY A 33 45.20 7.28 0.38
N LYS A 34 46.38 6.77 0.67
CA LYS A 34 47.05 5.63 0.01
C LYS A 34 46.39 4.23 0.19
N ASN A 35 45.26 4.13 0.91
CA ASN A 35 44.40 2.95 0.99
C ASN A 35 42.96 3.38 0.86
N MET A 36 42.50 3.58 -0.38
CA MET A 36 41.09 3.88 -0.63
C MET A 36 40.26 2.59 -0.55
N ILE A 37 39.35 2.55 0.41
CA ILE A 37 38.25 1.59 0.40
C ILE A 37 37.18 2.24 -0.44
N GLU A 38 36.89 1.65 -1.59
CA GLU A 38 35.77 2.09 -2.42
C GLU A 38 34.48 1.47 -1.84
N ILE A 39 33.54 2.33 -1.44
CA ILE A 39 32.25 1.89 -0.92
C ILE A 39 31.22 2.09 -2.03
N SER A 40 30.70 0.97 -2.53
CA SER A 40 29.56 0.99 -3.47
C SER A 40 28.28 0.70 -2.69
N HIS A 41 27.38 1.68 -2.67
CA HIS A 41 26.06 1.50 -2.09
C HIS A 41 25.05 1.21 -3.18
N VAL A 42 24.35 0.10 -3.08
CA VAL A 42 23.20 -0.23 -3.92
C VAL A 42 21.95 -0.09 -3.05
N TYR A 43 21.29 1.06 -3.13
CA TYR A 43 19.99 1.26 -2.49
C TYR A 43 18.88 0.97 -3.51
N LYS A 44 18.02 0.03 -3.20
CA LYS A 44 16.75 -0.12 -3.88
C LYS A 44 15.67 0.41 -2.94
N ALA A 45 15.11 1.57 -3.25
CA ALA A 45 13.95 2.07 -2.53
C ALA A 45 12.77 1.11 -2.74
N ILE A 46 12.12 0.72 -1.66
CA ILE A 46 10.84 -0.01 -1.73
C ILE A 46 9.74 1.05 -1.55
N PRO A 47 8.98 1.36 -2.60
CA PRO A 47 7.99 2.42 -2.55
C PRO A 47 6.72 1.98 -1.83
N ILE A 48 6.09 2.92 -1.14
CA ILE A 48 4.69 2.84 -0.69
C ILE A 48 3.94 3.94 -1.42
N PHE A 49 2.93 3.57 -2.20
CA PHE A 49 2.12 4.50 -2.96
C PHE A 49 0.84 4.79 -2.20
N THR A 50 0.46 6.04 -2.10
CA THR A 50 -0.78 6.46 -1.45
C THR A 50 -1.55 7.45 -2.31
N THR A 51 -2.87 7.36 -2.30
CA THR A 51 -3.77 8.33 -2.89
C THR A 51 -5.06 8.40 -2.10
N ILE A 52 -5.74 9.53 -2.13
CA ILE A 52 -7.13 9.65 -1.66
C ILE A 52 -8.02 9.60 -2.89
N LEU A 53 -9.00 8.70 -2.90
CA LEU A 53 -9.94 8.63 -4.01
C LEU A 53 -10.83 9.88 -4.02
N GLU A 54 -11.00 10.49 -5.19
CA GLU A 54 -11.76 11.74 -5.32
C GLU A 54 -13.24 11.60 -4.88
N ASP A 55 -13.84 10.45 -5.17
CA ASP A 55 -15.23 10.12 -4.83
C ASP A 55 -15.37 9.37 -3.50
N HIS A 56 -14.33 9.39 -2.64
CA HIS A 56 -14.28 8.57 -1.44
C HIS A 56 -15.45 8.76 -0.48
N VAL A 57 -16.04 9.95 -0.40
CA VAL A 57 -17.13 10.22 0.54
C VAL A 57 -18.34 9.31 0.27
N GLU A 58 -18.81 9.29 -0.98
CA GLU A 58 -19.94 8.44 -1.38
C GLU A 58 -19.53 6.98 -1.46
N PHE A 59 -18.33 6.71 -1.94
CA PHE A 59 -17.82 5.36 -2.05
C PHE A 59 -17.62 4.70 -0.67
N ASN A 60 -17.11 5.44 0.32
CA ASN A 60 -16.98 4.95 1.69
C ASN A 60 -18.31 4.64 2.34
N LYS A 61 -19.34 5.49 2.09
CA LYS A 61 -20.68 5.21 2.58
C LYS A 61 -21.20 3.87 2.05
N TYR A 62 -21.08 3.64 0.74
CA TYR A 62 -21.45 2.37 0.12
C TYR A 62 -20.64 1.20 0.70
N MET A 63 -19.31 1.33 0.76
CA MET A 63 -18.45 0.26 1.24
C MET A 63 -18.67 -0.06 2.72
N LYS A 64 -18.94 0.96 3.55
CA LYS A 64 -19.28 0.76 4.97
C LYS A 64 -20.54 -0.10 5.13
N GLU A 65 -21.59 0.19 4.36
CA GLU A 65 -22.82 -0.61 4.37
C GLU A 65 -22.54 -2.07 3.95
N VAL A 66 -21.77 -2.26 2.88
CA VAL A 66 -21.39 -3.60 2.38
C VAL A 66 -20.59 -4.40 3.43
N ILE A 67 -19.63 -3.75 4.08
CA ILE A 67 -18.80 -4.41 5.12
C ILE A 67 -19.63 -4.78 6.33
N LEU A 68 -20.48 -3.87 6.82
CA LEU A 68 -21.34 -4.12 7.98
C LEU A 68 -22.35 -5.23 7.71
N GLU A 69 -23.00 -5.24 6.55
CA GLU A 69 -23.90 -6.34 6.12
C GLU A 69 -23.14 -7.67 6.05
N HIS A 70 -21.93 -7.66 5.48
CA HIS A 70 -21.11 -8.86 5.37
C HIS A 70 -20.70 -9.38 6.74
N ARG A 71 -20.30 -8.50 7.67
CA ARG A 71 -19.96 -8.86 9.07
C ARG A 71 -21.16 -9.47 9.80
N GLN A 72 -22.36 -8.90 9.63
CA GLN A 72 -23.57 -9.44 10.26
C GLN A 72 -23.86 -10.88 9.83
N ASN A 73 -23.62 -11.19 8.54
CA ASN A 73 -23.84 -12.52 7.99
C ASN A 73 -22.69 -13.50 8.29
N ASN A 74 -21.49 -12.96 8.63
CA ASN A 74 -20.27 -13.72 8.91
C ASN A 74 -19.57 -13.15 10.16
N PRO A 75 -20.16 -13.34 11.35
CA PRO A 75 -19.67 -12.68 12.57
C PRO A 75 -18.37 -13.29 13.11
N GLU A 76 -18.08 -14.54 12.76
CA GLU A 76 -16.89 -15.22 13.27
C GLU A 76 -15.67 -14.95 12.41
N SER A 77 -14.56 -14.68 13.07
CA SER A 77 -13.27 -14.52 12.44
C SER A 77 -12.19 -15.19 13.30
N THR A 78 -11.52 -16.16 12.71
CA THR A 78 -10.41 -16.87 13.37
C THR A 78 -9.18 -16.82 12.46
N LYS A 79 -8.28 -15.90 12.74
CA LYS A 79 -6.97 -15.82 12.06
C LYS A 79 -5.86 -15.80 13.11
N SER A 80 -4.78 -16.51 12.86
CA SER A 80 -3.70 -16.67 13.83
C SER A 80 -2.85 -15.39 14.01
N ASN A 81 -2.81 -14.54 13.00
CA ASN A 81 -2.00 -13.33 12.98
C ASN A 81 -2.81 -12.03 13.16
N VAL A 82 -4.14 -12.15 13.35
CA VAL A 82 -5.04 -11.00 13.44
C VAL A 82 -5.93 -11.18 14.66
N LYS A 83 -5.93 -10.16 15.52
CA LYS A 83 -6.91 -10.00 16.59
C LYS A 83 -7.83 -8.86 16.21
N ALA A 84 -8.75 -9.13 15.30
CA ALA A 84 -9.77 -8.21 14.79
C ALA A 84 -10.80 -9.02 14.00
N TRP A 85 -11.96 -8.45 13.70
CA TRP A 85 -12.84 -9.10 12.74
C TRP A 85 -12.18 -9.09 11.35
N HIS A 86 -12.16 -10.25 10.69
CA HIS A 86 -11.54 -10.47 9.39
C HIS A 86 -12.45 -11.40 8.57
N SER A 87 -12.92 -10.93 7.44
CA SER A 87 -13.74 -11.74 6.54
C SER A 87 -12.94 -12.89 5.90
N SER A 88 -13.54 -13.69 5.06
CA SER A 88 -12.82 -14.76 4.35
C SER A 88 -11.75 -14.19 3.42
N TRP A 89 -10.73 -15.00 3.08
CA TRP A 89 -9.67 -14.61 2.14
C TRP A 89 -10.16 -14.43 0.69
N GLU A 90 -11.35 -14.93 0.39
CA GLU A 90 -11.97 -14.90 -0.92
C GLU A 90 -13.26 -14.08 -0.95
N THR A 91 -13.39 -13.11 -0.03
CA THR A 91 -14.61 -12.31 0.14
C THR A 91 -15.13 -11.70 -1.17
N HIS A 92 -14.25 -11.32 -2.09
CA HIS A 92 -14.63 -10.80 -3.40
C HIS A 92 -15.35 -11.82 -4.30
N LYS A 93 -15.08 -13.11 -4.10
CA LYS A 93 -15.77 -14.20 -4.82
C LYS A 93 -17.11 -14.53 -4.17
N GLU A 94 -17.19 -14.39 -2.85
CA GLU A 94 -18.37 -14.70 -2.06
C GLU A 94 -19.43 -13.58 -2.11
N ASN A 95 -18.97 -12.32 -2.20
CA ASN A 95 -19.86 -11.17 -2.21
C ASN A 95 -19.47 -10.16 -3.31
N PRO A 96 -20.17 -10.18 -4.46
CA PRO A 96 -19.87 -9.31 -5.60
C PRO A 96 -20.05 -7.82 -5.31
N LYS A 97 -20.65 -7.41 -4.19
CA LYS A 97 -20.73 -6.01 -3.77
C LYS A 97 -19.35 -5.39 -3.51
N PHE A 98 -18.31 -6.22 -3.29
CA PHE A 98 -16.92 -5.76 -3.17
C PHE A 98 -16.23 -5.50 -4.52
N GLN A 99 -16.80 -5.95 -5.65
CA GLN A 99 -16.16 -5.83 -6.96
C GLN A 99 -15.75 -4.39 -7.32
N PRO A 100 -16.52 -3.34 -7.02
CA PRO A 100 -16.09 -1.96 -7.32
C PRO A 100 -14.79 -1.55 -6.64
N LEU A 101 -14.49 -2.08 -5.44
CA LEU A 101 -13.22 -1.82 -4.77
C LEU A 101 -12.09 -2.66 -5.39
N VAL A 102 -12.35 -3.92 -5.69
CA VAL A 102 -11.39 -4.80 -6.38
C VAL A 102 -10.93 -4.17 -7.69
N ASP A 103 -11.86 -3.68 -8.51
CA ASP A 103 -11.55 -3.06 -9.80
C ASP A 103 -10.66 -1.82 -9.63
N ARG A 104 -10.94 -0.98 -8.63
CA ARG A 104 -10.13 0.21 -8.34
C ARG A 104 -8.71 -0.15 -7.95
N VAL A 105 -8.54 -1.14 -7.08
CA VAL A 105 -7.21 -1.61 -6.63
C VAL A 105 -6.44 -2.22 -7.81
N CYS A 106 -7.05 -3.12 -8.59
CA CYS A 106 -6.41 -3.75 -9.73
C CYS A 106 -5.99 -2.73 -10.79
N ASN A 107 -6.87 -1.76 -11.10
CA ASN A 107 -6.55 -0.68 -12.03
C ASN A 107 -5.38 0.19 -11.52
N ALA A 108 -5.34 0.49 -10.21
CA ALA A 108 -4.23 1.22 -9.61
C ALA A 108 -2.91 0.43 -9.71
N CYS A 109 -2.92 -0.87 -9.45
CA CYS A 109 -1.74 -1.73 -9.61
C CYS A 109 -1.27 -1.77 -11.07
N SER A 110 -2.18 -1.87 -12.04
CA SER A 110 -1.85 -1.82 -13.47
C SER A 110 -1.22 -0.49 -13.86
N PHE A 111 -1.76 0.62 -13.36
CA PHE A 111 -1.20 1.96 -13.57
C PHE A 111 0.21 2.09 -12.98
N LEU A 112 0.44 1.62 -11.75
CA LEU A 112 1.75 1.64 -11.10
C LEU A 112 2.76 0.75 -11.82
N SER A 113 2.34 -0.43 -12.30
CA SER A 113 3.19 -1.33 -13.06
C SER A 113 3.69 -0.67 -14.35
N ALA A 114 2.80 -0.07 -15.12
CA ALA A 114 3.16 0.60 -16.37
C ALA A 114 3.93 1.90 -16.14
N GLY A 115 3.51 2.73 -15.19
CA GLY A 115 4.05 4.07 -14.97
C GLY A 115 5.35 4.09 -14.15
N TYR A 116 5.35 3.42 -13.00
CA TYR A 116 6.49 3.46 -12.09
C TYR A 116 7.53 2.37 -12.38
N PHE A 117 7.07 1.14 -12.55
CA PHE A 117 7.99 0.02 -12.78
C PHE A 117 8.39 -0.14 -14.26
N GLN A 118 7.81 0.66 -15.16
CA GLN A 118 8.05 0.63 -16.60
C GLN A 118 7.92 -0.77 -17.20
N CYS A 119 7.08 -1.60 -16.58
CA CYS A 119 6.71 -2.89 -17.14
C CYS A 119 5.68 -2.70 -18.24
N GLN A 120 5.57 -3.68 -19.15
CA GLN A 120 4.43 -3.72 -20.07
C GLN A 120 3.13 -3.78 -19.26
N THR A 121 2.05 -3.26 -19.82
CA THR A 121 0.74 -3.27 -19.18
C THR A 121 0.39 -4.68 -18.72
N LEU A 122 0.39 -4.89 -17.40
CA LEU A 122 -0.02 -6.13 -16.77
C LEU A 122 -1.46 -5.99 -16.28
N GLU A 123 -2.24 -7.01 -16.50
CA GLU A 123 -3.55 -7.14 -15.88
C GLU A 123 -3.37 -7.78 -14.50
N PHE A 124 -3.75 -7.06 -13.45
CA PHE A 124 -3.71 -7.58 -12.09
C PHE A 124 -5.07 -8.16 -11.72
N VAL A 125 -5.01 -9.31 -11.04
CA VAL A 125 -6.18 -9.97 -10.46
C VAL A 125 -5.94 -10.17 -8.97
N PRO A 126 -6.97 -10.09 -8.12
CA PRO A 126 -6.80 -10.33 -6.70
C PRO A 126 -6.51 -11.81 -6.46
N PHE A 127 -5.40 -12.10 -5.80
CA PHE A 127 -5.13 -13.43 -5.27
C PHE A 127 -6.01 -13.69 -4.03
N ASN A 128 -5.97 -12.74 -3.08
CA ASN A 128 -6.83 -12.70 -1.92
C ASN A 128 -7.44 -11.30 -1.78
N PHE A 129 -8.62 -11.24 -1.18
CA PHE A 129 -9.30 -10.00 -0.81
C PHE A 129 -10.16 -10.25 0.43
N TRP A 130 -10.02 -9.37 1.40
CA TRP A 130 -10.78 -9.43 2.65
C TRP A 130 -11.08 -8.04 3.19
N ALA A 131 -12.08 -7.96 4.06
CA ALA A 131 -12.38 -6.78 4.86
C ALA A 131 -11.98 -7.02 6.31
N MET A 132 -11.58 -5.96 7.00
CA MET A 132 -11.22 -5.97 8.41
C MET A 132 -11.91 -4.84 9.15
N MET A 133 -12.24 -5.10 10.41
CA MET A 133 -12.69 -4.08 11.34
C MET A 133 -11.95 -4.26 12.67
N TYR A 134 -11.36 -3.18 13.15
CA TYR A 134 -10.63 -3.15 14.42
C TYR A 134 -11.45 -2.46 15.50
N GLU A 135 -11.48 -3.05 16.68
CA GLU A 135 -12.00 -2.48 17.91
C GLU A 135 -10.82 -2.14 18.84
N GLU A 136 -11.08 -1.45 19.95
CA GLU A 136 -10.05 -1.05 20.90
C GLU A 136 -9.18 -2.24 21.36
N GLY A 137 -7.87 -2.06 21.31
CA GLY A 137 -6.87 -3.08 21.67
C GLY A 137 -6.65 -4.17 20.62
N GLU A 138 -7.38 -4.14 19.51
CA GLU A 138 -7.19 -5.07 18.43
C GLU A 138 -5.99 -4.68 17.55
N HIS A 139 -5.35 -5.69 16.95
CA HIS A 139 -4.08 -5.53 16.25
C HIS A 139 -3.85 -6.61 15.20
N THR A 140 -2.88 -6.39 14.33
CA THR A 140 -2.34 -7.40 13.41
C THR A 140 -0.84 -7.51 13.62
N ILE A 141 -0.35 -8.73 13.87
CA ILE A 141 1.07 -8.96 14.08
C ILE A 141 1.85 -8.84 12.76
N ARG A 142 3.14 -8.60 12.87
CA ARG A 142 4.06 -8.44 11.75
C ARG A 142 4.00 -9.62 10.78
N HIS A 143 3.78 -9.32 9.49
CA HIS A 143 3.69 -10.30 8.41
C HIS A 143 3.99 -9.65 7.06
N SER A 144 4.03 -10.46 6.00
CA SER A 144 4.09 -10.05 4.61
C SER A 144 3.14 -10.91 3.77
N HIS A 145 2.89 -10.53 2.53
CA HIS A 145 2.03 -11.27 1.62
C HIS A 145 2.78 -11.86 0.41
N PHE A 146 4.10 -12.08 0.58
CA PHE A 146 4.87 -12.81 -0.44
C PHE A 146 4.22 -14.20 -0.69
N PRO A 147 4.08 -14.67 -1.93
CA PRO A 147 4.71 -14.20 -3.17
C PRO A 147 3.85 -13.30 -4.08
N SER A 148 2.77 -12.70 -3.58
CA SER A 148 2.02 -11.71 -4.38
C SER A 148 2.92 -10.54 -4.79
N ASP A 149 2.60 -9.86 -5.91
CA ASP A 149 3.36 -8.70 -6.38
C ASP A 149 3.09 -7.48 -5.50
N PHE A 150 1.80 -7.14 -5.31
CA PHE A 150 1.36 -6.00 -4.54
C PHE A 150 0.42 -6.41 -3.41
N SER A 151 0.53 -5.67 -2.33
CA SER A 151 -0.48 -5.59 -1.27
C SER A 151 -1.10 -4.20 -1.29
N ALA A 152 -2.37 -4.13 -0.95
CA ALA A 152 -3.11 -2.88 -0.88
C ALA A 152 -4.05 -2.84 0.32
N VAL A 153 -4.31 -1.65 0.83
CA VAL A 153 -5.36 -1.38 1.80
C VAL A 153 -6.14 -0.14 1.38
N TYR A 154 -7.45 -0.20 1.49
CA TYR A 154 -8.34 0.93 1.33
C TYR A 154 -9.05 1.22 2.65
N TYR A 155 -8.96 2.46 3.10
CA TYR A 155 -9.52 2.89 4.38
C TYR A 155 -10.91 3.48 4.18
N VAL A 156 -11.91 2.72 4.61
CA VAL A 156 -13.34 3.08 4.46
C VAL A 156 -13.79 3.99 5.59
N ASP A 157 -13.40 3.67 6.82
CA ASP A 157 -13.83 4.37 8.01
C ASP A 157 -12.67 4.43 9.01
N VAL A 158 -12.16 5.62 9.23
CA VAL A 158 -11.01 5.88 10.10
C VAL A 158 -11.47 6.82 11.19
N GLU A 159 -11.56 6.30 12.42
CA GLU A 159 -11.92 7.07 13.60
C GLU A 159 -10.68 7.66 14.30
N PRO A 160 -10.86 8.69 15.12
CA PRO A 160 -9.79 9.20 15.97
C PRO A 160 -9.25 8.08 16.88
N GLY A 161 -7.92 7.87 16.87
CA GLY A 161 -7.31 6.78 17.63
C GLY A 161 -6.99 5.52 16.83
N CYS A 162 -7.43 5.42 15.57
CA CYS A 162 -7.02 4.35 14.68
C CYS A 162 -5.51 4.19 14.65
N ALA A 163 -5.04 2.95 14.80
CA ALA A 163 -3.63 2.63 14.75
C ALA A 163 -3.06 2.81 13.33
N PRO A 164 -1.82 3.27 13.20
CA PRO A 164 -1.12 3.32 11.93
C PRO A 164 -0.73 1.93 11.44
N VAL A 165 -0.39 1.82 10.15
CA VAL A 165 0.39 0.69 9.67
C VAL A 165 1.87 1.01 9.84
N LEU A 166 2.60 0.09 10.47
CA LEU A 166 4.04 0.16 10.65
C LEU A 166 4.70 -0.77 9.64
N PHE A 167 5.55 -0.21 8.78
CA PHE A 167 6.34 -0.97 7.82
C PHE A 167 7.78 -1.10 8.31
N GLU A 168 8.31 -2.30 8.25
CA GLU A 168 9.72 -2.51 8.49
C GLU A 168 10.53 -2.05 7.28
N VAL A 169 11.45 -1.12 7.50
CA VAL A 169 12.41 -0.70 6.49
C VAL A 169 13.56 -1.70 6.50
N PRO A 170 13.79 -2.46 5.43
CA PRO A 170 14.89 -3.38 5.37
C PRO A 170 16.21 -2.61 5.42
N GLN A 171 16.90 -2.67 6.54
CA GLN A 171 18.27 -2.20 6.67
C GLN A 171 19.22 -3.38 6.50
N ASN A 172 20.06 -3.31 5.53
CA ASN A 172 21.01 -4.37 5.23
C ASN A 172 22.45 -3.83 5.22
N ASP A 173 22.80 -3.04 6.23
CA ASP A 173 24.18 -2.56 6.40
C ASP A 173 25.04 -3.53 7.24
N GLY A 174 24.43 -4.58 7.80
CA GLY A 174 25.13 -5.60 8.60
C GLY A 174 25.73 -5.08 9.91
N VAL A 175 25.55 -3.80 10.23
CA VAL A 175 26.16 -3.12 11.38
C VAL A 175 25.13 -2.61 12.37
N ASN A 176 23.97 -2.17 11.90
CA ASN A 176 22.90 -1.67 12.74
C ASN A 176 21.67 -2.58 12.68
N ASP A 177 21.44 -3.32 13.74
CA ASP A 177 20.29 -4.22 13.91
C ASP A 177 19.02 -3.48 14.38
N LYS A 178 19.02 -2.15 14.32
CA LYS A 178 17.84 -1.34 14.63
C LYS A 178 17.09 -1.06 13.34
N GLY A 179 16.15 -1.95 13.01
CA GLY A 179 15.22 -1.74 11.91
C GLY A 179 14.50 -0.40 12.07
N GLU A 180 14.60 0.46 11.07
CA GLU A 180 13.76 1.64 11.00
C GLU A 180 12.34 1.23 10.63
N THR A 181 11.39 1.94 11.19
CA THR A 181 9.97 1.71 10.92
C THR A 181 9.39 2.94 10.20
N PHE A 182 8.81 2.72 9.04
CA PHE A 182 8.00 3.74 8.39
C PHE A 182 6.56 3.64 8.89
N THR A 183 5.98 4.76 9.30
CA THR A 183 4.62 4.83 9.85
C THR A 183 3.68 5.46 8.83
N LEU A 184 2.66 4.72 8.40
CA LEU A 184 1.58 5.22 7.56
C LEU A 184 0.32 5.48 8.40
N GLN A 185 -0.06 6.75 8.53
CA GLN A 185 -1.30 7.13 9.21
C GLN A 185 -2.49 6.91 8.27
N PRO A 186 -3.53 6.17 8.70
CA PRO A 186 -4.73 5.97 7.90
C PRO A 186 -5.52 7.27 7.76
N GLN A 187 -6.20 7.41 6.61
CA GLN A 187 -7.13 8.50 6.33
C GLN A 187 -8.34 7.95 5.58
N ASN A 188 -9.51 8.50 5.82
CA ASN A 188 -10.72 8.14 5.08
C ASN A 188 -10.52 8.32 3.58
N GLY A 189 -10.82 7.27 2.80
CA GLY A 189 -10.66 7.26 1.35
C GLY A 189 -9.23 7.03 0.85
N MET A 190 -8.28 6.78 1.75
CA MET A 190 -6.90 6.46 1.34
C MET A 190 -6.83 5.05 0.77
N LEU A 191 -6.26 4.95 -0.43
CA LEU A 191 -5.74 3.70 -0.99
C LEU A 191 -4.23 3.72 -0.86
N ALA A 192 -3.67 2.74 -0.16
CA ALA A 192 -2.23 2.53 -0.06
C ALA A 192 -1.86 1.20 -0.73
N ILE A 193 -0.78 1.19 -1.52
CA ILE A 193 -0.28 0.04 -2.28
C ILE A 193 1.23 -0.07 -2.07
N TRP A 194 1.72 -1.29 -1.86
CA TRP A 194 3.15 -1.56 -1.68
C TRP A 194 3.53 -2.95 -2.21
N PRO A 195 4.82 -3.20 -2.53
CA PRO A 195 5.31 -4.53 -2.84
C PRO A 195 5.06 -5.51 -1.70
N SER A 196 4.46 -6.65 -1.98
CA SER A 196 3.97 -7.61 -0.98
C SER A 196 5.06 -8.24 -0.10
N ILE A 197 6.33 -8.12 -0.50
CA ILE A 197 7.48 -8.57 0.29
C ILE A 197 7.71 -7.72 1.55
N LEU A 198 7.18 -6.49 1.58
CA LEU A 198 7.40 -5.57 2.69
C LEU A 198 6.63 -6.02 3.93
N HIS A 199 7.36 -6.28 5.01
CA HIS A 199 6.76 -6.64 6.29
C HIS A 199 6.06 -5.43 6.91
N HIS A 200 4.88 -5.69 7.47
CA HIS A 200 4.08 -4.66 8.12
C HIS A 200 3.24 -5.25 9.26
N GLU A 201 2.80 -4.36 10.13
CA GLU A 201 1.94 -4.67 11.26
C GLU A 201 0.99 -3.50 11.56
N VAL A 202 -0.07 -3.79 12.32
CA VAL A 202 -0.95 -2.78 12.92
C VAL A 202 -0.86 -2.94 14.43
N PRO A 203 -0.29 -1.97 15.17
CA PRO A 203 -0.25 -2.04 16.63
C PRO A 203 -1.66 -1.94 17.23
N PRO A 204 -1.83 -2.25 18.53
CA PRO A 204 -3.13 -2.13 19.18
C PRO A 204 -3.75 -0.75 19.01
N THR A 205 -5.00 -0.72 18.56
CA THR A 205 -5.80 0.51 18.43
C THR A 205 -6.09 1.11 19.81
N LYS A 206 -6.26 2.42 19.88
CA LYS A 206 -6.53 3.11 21.16
C LYS A 206 -7.99 3.51 21.33
N GLY A 207 -8.87 3.04 20.45
CA GLY A 207 -10.30 3.39 20.48
C GLY A 207 -10.62 4.61 19.63
#